data_9c39ae5d71145b71669a1fc16026dc67
#
_entry.id   9c39ae5d71145b71669a1fc16026dc67
#
_cell.length_a   1.000
_cell.length_b   1.000
_cell.length_c   1.000
_cell.angle_alpha   90.00
_cell.angle_beta   90.00
_cell.angle_gamma   90.00
#
_symmetry.space_group_name_H-M   'P 1'
#
loop_
_entity.id
_entity.type
_entity.pdbx_description
1 polymer ?
#
loop_
_entity_poly.entity_id
_entity_poly.type
_entity_poly.pdbx_seq_one_letter_code
_entity_poly.pdbx_strand_id
1 'polypeptide(L)'
;MPCAFTNEKEIRIAEYGNSNSGMLKHVYRKGLRLRYGSIMQCVSGIHYNFSFTKNSWKTLDNNPSQSYVNEKYLGMIRNIKRNFWFILEQFGASPITHKSYLFEREHSLEKYNANDLFLPYATSLRMSDVGYQSNIQDSLKISYNNLDEFINALVKGIKTPVKKFNDIGMFDDAGIAQQISTGILQIENELYDIVRPKRSGPSGSRPASLLKTGGMSTWN
;
A
#
# COMPACT_ATOMS: atom_id res chain seq x y z
N MET A 1 -1.30 -6.02 17.14
CA MET A 1 0.12 -5.61 17.28
C MET A 1 1.00 -6.62 16.57
N PRO A 2 2.12 -6.21 15.96
CA PRO A 2 3.11 -7.16 15.50
C PRO A 2 3.70 -7.90 16.71
N CYS A 3 4.09 -9.17 16.51
CA CYS A 3 4.75 -9.93 17.56
C CYS A 3 6.11 -9.31 17.93
N ALA A 4 6.59 -9.56 19.14
CA ALA A 4 7.95 -9.25 19.51
C ALA A 4 8.94 -10.05 18.65
N PHE A 5 10.01 -9.40 18.22
CA PHE A 5 11.09 -10.01 17.43
C PHE A 5 12.38 -9.95 18.23
N THR A 6 13.21 -10.98 18.14
CA THR A 6 14.57 -10.98 18.67
C THR A 6 15.57 -10.49 17.62
N ASN A 7 15.32 -10.81 16.34
CA ASN A 7 16.18 -10.43 15.24
C ASN A 7 15.37 -10.25 13.95
N GLU A 8 15.61 -9.16 13.21
CA GLU A 8 14.96 -8.92 11.91
C GLU A 8 15.28 -10.00 10.87
N LYS A 9 16.45 -10.64 10.95
CA LYS A 9 16.87 -11.70 10.02
C LYS A 9 16.01 -12.96 10.12
N GLU A 10 15.31 -13.17 11.24
CA GLU A 10 14.41 -14.31 11.47
C GLU A 10 13.09 -14.16 10.70
N ILE A 11 12.77 -12.95 10.24
CA ILE A 11 11.55 -12.69 9.49
C ILE A 11 11.71 -13.24 8.07
N ARG A 12 11.02 -14.34 7.79
CA ARG A 12 11.03 -14.99 6.47
C ARG A 12 10.16 -14.22 5.49
N ILE A 13 10.65 -14.09 4.25
CA ILE A 13 9.85 -13.54 3.15
C ILE A 13 8.90 -14.63 2.65
N ALA A 14 7.63 -14.27 2.47
CA ALA A 14 6.61 -15.19 2.00
C ALA A 14 6.92 -15.74 0.60
N GLU A 15 6.71 -17.03 0.43
CA GLU A 15 6.83 -17.76 -0.82
C GLU A 15 5.44 -18.15 -1.32
N TYR A 16 5.24 -18.12 -2.64
CA TYR A 16 3.93 -18.31 -3.27
C TYR A 16 3.96 -19.40 -4.35
N GLY A 17 4.91 -20.34 -4.24
CA GLY A 17 5.14 -21.40 -5.22
C GLY A 17 5.83 -20.93 -6.49
N ASN A 18 6.03 -21.87 -7.44
CA ASN A 18 6.91 -21.71 -8.60
C ASN A 18 6.22 -21.17 -9.85
N SER A 19 4.93 -20.82 -9.80
CA SER A 19 4.26 -20.17 -10.93
C SER A 19 4.83 -18.76 -11.18
N ASN A 20 4.74 -18.25 -12.41
CA ASN A 20 5.17 -16.89 -12.74
C ASN A 20 4.50 -15.84 -11.81
N SER A 21 3.24 -16.05 -11.46
CA SER A 21 2.53 -15.16 -10.53
C SER A 21 3.05 -15.30 -9.09
N GLY A 22 3.38 -16.51 -8.66
CA GLY A 22 4.00 -16.77 -7.36
C GLY A 22 5.37 -16.13 -7.25
N MET A 23 6.22 -16.37 -8.25
CA MET A 23 7.56 -15.79 -8.33
C MET A 23 7.53 -14.25 -8.35
N LEU A 24 6.62 -13.64 -9.12
CA LEU A 24 6.48 -12.19 -9.13
C LEU A 24 6.13 -11.63 -7.74
N LYS A 25 5.22 -12.30 -7.00
CA LYS A 25 4.86 -11.91 -5.63
C LYS A 25 6.04 -12.04 -4.67
N HIS A 26 6.81 -13.12 -4.80
CA HIS A 26 8.00 -13.33 -3.98
C HIS A 26 9.06 -12.25 -4.24
N VAL A 27 9.39 -11.98 -5.50
CA VAL A 27 10.35 -10.91 -5.88
C VAL A 27 9.88 -9.54 -5.40
N TYR A 28 8.57 -9.24 -5.52
CA TYR A 28 8.00 -8.01 -4.97
C TYR A 28 8.23 -7.90 -3.44
N ARG A 29 7.96 -8.97 -2.68
CA ARG A 29 8.19 -9.00 -1.23
C ARG A 29 9.67 -8.90 -0.86
N LYS A 30 10.54 -9.55 -1.64
CA LYS A 30 11.99 -9.43 -1.50
C LYS A 30 12.45 -8.00 -1.72
N GLY A 31 11.95 -7.34 -2.76
CA GLY A 31 12.20 -5.92 -3.01
C GLY A 31 11.75 -5.02 -1.86
N LEU A 32 10.58 -5.24 -1.27
CA LEU A 32 10.14 -4.50 -0.08
C LEU A 32 11.11 -4.66 1.09
N ARG A 33 11.59 -5.90 1.33
CA ARG A 33 12.60 -6.17 2.37
C ARG A 33 13.89 -5.37 2.14
N LEU A 34 14.39 -5.37 0.92
CA LEU A 34 15.64 -4.69 0.58
C LEU A 34 15.53 -3.16 0.65
N ARG A 35 14.33 -2.63 0.35
CA ARG A 35 14.05 -1.19 0.36
C ARG A 35 13.78 -0.64 1.76
N TYR A 36 13.02 -1.39 2.57
CA TYR A 36 12.39 -0.87 3.79
C TYR A 36 12.61 -1.75 5.02
N GLY A 37 13.27 -2.91 4.87
CA GLY A 37 13.44 -3.88 5.94
C GLY A 37 12.30 -4.91 6.01
N SER A 38 12.55 -6.02 6.71
CA SER A 38 11.57 -7.11 6.83
C SER A 38 10.43 -6.78 7.78
N ILE A 39 10.68 -6.00 8.82
CA ILE A 39 9.74 -5.68 9.89
C ILE A 39 8.51 -4.97 9.36
N MET A 40 8.66 -4.06 8.40
CA MET A 40 7.56 -3.36 7.78
C MET A 40 6.47 -4.33 7.26
N GLN A 41 6.85 -5.53 6.79
CA GLN A 41 5.92 -6.53 6.28
C GLN A 41 5.16 -7.28 7.38
N CYS A 42 5.56 -7.14 8.63
CA CYS A 42 4.90 -7.76 9.79
C CYS A 42 3.73 -6.93 10.32
N VAL A 43 3.59 -5.69 9.85
CA VAL A 43 2.44 -4.84 10.20
C VAL A 43 1.27 -5.21 9.30
N SER A 44 0.31 -5.90 9.89
CA SER A 44 -0.95 -6.22 9.23
C SER A 44 -2.00 -5.15 9.49
N GLY A 45 -2.86 -4.91 8.51
CA GLY A 45 -4.04 -4.05 8.66
C GLY A 45 -5.28 -4.77 8.13
N ILE A 46 -6.43 -4.25 8.48
CA ILE A 46 -7.71 -4.68 7.90
C ILE A 46 -7.88 -3.91 6.60
N HIS A 47 -8.03 -4.64 5.50
CA HIS A 47 -8.38 -4.08 4.20
C HIS A 47 -9.86 -4.32 3.96
N TYR A 48 -10.64 -3.25 3.93
CA TYR A 48 -12.05 -3.32 3.60
C TYR A 48 -12.25 -2.99 2.13
N ASN A 49 -12.75 -3.95 1.38
CA ASN A 49 -13.03 -3.80 -0.04
C ASN A 49 -14.51 -3.49 -0.23
N PHE A 50 -14.81 -2.42 -0.96
CA PHE A 50 -16.16 -1.94 -1.16
C PHE A 50 -16.46 -1.65 -2.63
N SER A 51 -17.63 -2.04 -3.10
CA SER A 51 -18.13 -1.68 -4.43
C SER A 51 -19.65 -1.57 -4.44
N PHE A 52 -20.18 -0.69 -5.26
CA PHE A 52 -21.60 -0.64 -5.57
C PHE A 52 -21.97 -1.67 -6.63
N THR A 53 -23.16 -2.25 -6.50
CA THR A 53 -23.72 -3.11 -7.53
C THR A 53 -24.15 -2.31 -8.75
N LYS A 54 -24.34 -3.01 -9.88
CA LYS A 54 -24.90 -2.36 -11.09
C LYS A 54 -26.27 -1.73 -10.83
N ASN A 55 -27.10 -2.35 -9.99
CA ASN A 55 -28.41 -1.82 -9.64
C ASN A 55 -28.31 -0.55 -8.78
N SER A 56 -27.36 -0.49 -7.85
CA SER A 56 -27.11 0.73 -7.07
C SER A 56 -26.72 1.91 -7.98
N TRP A 57 -25.91 1.66 -9.00
CA TRP A 57 -25.55 2.71 -9.97
C TRP A 57 -26.75 3.19 -10.77
N LYS A 58 -27.66 2.28 -11.17
CA LYS A 58 -28.90 2.64 -11.90
C LYS A 58 -29.87 3.50 -11.06
N THR A 59 -29.79 3.41 -9.73
CA THR A 59 -30.59 4.29 -8.85
C THR A 59 -30.08 5.74 -8.85
N LEU A 60 -28.78 5.93 -9.13
CA LEU A 60 -28.17 7.26 -9.19
C LEU A 60 -28.23 7.86 -10.59
N ASP A 61 -28.20 7.03 -11.62
CA ASP A 61 -28.29 7.40 -13.03
C ASP A 61 -28.88 6.20 -13.81
N ASN A 62 -29.92 6.42 -14.60
CA ASN A 62 -30.59 5.35 -15.35
C ASN A 62 -29.68 4.56 -16.28
N ASN A 63 -28.65 5.21 -16.83
CA ASN A 63 -27.66 4.59 -17.73
C ASN A 63 -26.24 5.12 -17.47
N PRO A 64 -25.62 4.78 -16.35
CA PRO A 64 -24.35 5.34 -15.92
C PRO A 64 -23.23 4.93 -16.88
N SER A 65 -22.57 5.90 -17.48
CA SER A 65 -21.34 5.66 -18.25
C SER A 65 -20.20 5.23 -17.31
N GLN A 66 -19.18 4.54 -17.85
CA GLN A 66 -18.00 4.18 -17.07
C GLN A 66 -17.28 5.42 -16.52
N SER A 67 -17.23 6.51 -17.28
CA SER A 67 -16.65 7.78 -16.82
C SER A 67 -17.40 8.34 -15.62
N TYR A 68 -18.72 8.34 -15.64
CA TYR A 68 -19.54 8.73 -14.50
C TYR A 68 -19.24 7.89 -13.26
N VAL A 69 -19.19 6.58 -13.41
CA VAL A 69 -18.87 5.65 -12.30
C VAL A 69 -17.47 5.93 -11.72
N ASN A 70 -16.46 6.13 -12.59
CA ASN A 70 -15.10 6.46 -12.17
C ASN A 70 -15.05 7.78 -11.38
N GLU A 71 -15.73 8.82 -11.86
CA GLU A 71 -15.82 10.12 -11.19
C GLU A 71 -16.45 10.00 -9.80
N LYS A 72 -17.54 9.25 -9.68
CA LYS A 72 -18.22 9.03 -8.40
C LYS A 72 -17.37 8.27 -7.41
N TYR A 73 -16.64 7.24 -7.84
CA TYR A 73 -15.67 6.55 -6.98
C TYR A 73 -14.53 7.46 -6.53
N LEU A 74 -13.97 8.27 -7.42
CA LEU A 74 -12.92 9.23 -7.04
C LEU A 74 -13.47 10.28 -6.07
N GLY A 75 -14.71 10.75 -6.29
CA GLY A 75 -15.42 11.62 -5.34
C GLY A 75 -15.59 10.97 -3.97
N MET A 76 -15.94 9.69 -3.93
CA MET A 76 -16.05 8.92 -2.68
C MET A 76 -14.68 8.83 -1.97
N ILE A 77 -13.59 8.57 -2.70
CA ILE A 77 -12.24 8.59 -2.10
C ILE A 77 -11.95 9.93 -1.45
N ARG A 78 -12.17 11.03 -2.16
CA ARG A 78 -11.95 12.38 -1.60
C ARG A 78 -12.76 12.62 -0.34
N ASN A 79 -14.00 12.12 -0.28
CA ASN A 79 -14.87 12.22 0.91
C ASN A 79 -14.37 11.33 2.05
N ILE A 80 -13.96 10.09 1.77
CA ILE A 80 -13.36 9.21 2.78
C ILE A 80 -12.09 9.86 3.35
N LYS A 81 -11.21 10.41 2.52
CA LYS A 81 -9.99 11.10 2.99
C LYS A 81 -10.29 12.29 3.90
N ARG A 82 -11.33 13.08 3.61
CA ARG A 82 -11.76 14.20 4.49
C ARG A 82 -12.30 13.74 5.84
N ASN A 83 -12.95 12.59 5.88
CA ASN A 83 -13.61 12.05 7.08
C ASN A 83 -12.84 10.87 7.69
N PHE A 84 -11.60 10.65 7.30
CA PHE A 84 -10.82 9.49 7.72
C PHE A 84 -10.53 9.48 9.22
N TRP A 85 -10.43 10.64 9.84
CA TRP A 85 -10.30 10.79 11.28
C TRP A 85 -11.41 10.06 12.04
N PHE A 86 -12.66 10.11 11.55
CA PHE A 86 -13.78 9.40 12.15
C PHE A 86 -13.64 7.88 12.04
N ILE A 87 -13.15 7.40 10.88
CA ILE A 87 -12.88 5.98 10.69
C ILE A 87 -11.75 5.51 11.61
N LEU A 88 -10.70 6.30 11.76
CA LEU A 88 -9.61 5.97 12.69
C LEU A 88 -10.08 5.97 14.15
N GLU A 89 -10.91 6.91 14.55
CA GLU A 89 -11.47 6.97 15.90
C GLU A 89 -12.29 5.72 16.22
N GLN A 90 -13.12 5.25 15.27
CA GLN A 90 -14.00 4.09 15.48
C GLN A 90 -13.28 2.75 15.36
N PHE A 91 -12.30 2.63 14.46
CA PHE A 91 -11.70 1.36 14.02
C PHE A 91 -10.19 1.31 14.11
N GLY A 92 -9.53 2.34 14.63
CA GLY A 92 -8.09 2.34 14.82
C GLY A 92 -7.65 1.20 15.74
N ALA A 93 -6.67 0.40 15.30
CA ALA A 93 -6.38 -0.86 15.96
C ALA A 93 -5.61 -0.72 17.28
N SER A 94 -4.53 0.07 17.30
CA SER A 94 -3.71 0.23 18.49
C SER A 94 -2.73 1.39 18.39
N PRO A 95 -2.62 2.24 19.42
CA PRO A 95 -1.56 3.22 19.58
C PRO A 95 -0.27 2.65 20.20
N ILE A 96 -0.23 1.34 20.49
CA ILE A 96 0.85 0.68 21.22
C ILE A 96 1.57 -0.34 20.34
N THR A 97 2.88 -0.42 20.47
CA THR A 97 3.72 -1.45 19.85
C THR A 97 4.80 -1.93 20.79
N HIS A 98 5.25 -3.17 20.62
CA HIS A 98 6.43 -3.67 21.33
C HIS A 98 7.70 -2.96 20.81
N LYS A 99 8.63 -2.62 21.69
CA LYS A 99 9.87 -1.88 21.35
C LYS A 99 10.70 -2.57 20.26
N SER A 100 10.67 -3.90 20.18
CA SER A 100 11.40 -4.66 19.16
C SER A 100 10.90 -4.38 17.73
N TYR A 101 9.68 -3.85 17.55
CA TYR A 101 9.19 -3.47 16.24
C TYR A 101 9.95 -2.27 15.63
N LEU A 102 10.47 -1.41 16.49
CA LEU A 102 11.17 -0.20 16.04
C LEU A 102 12.65 -0.47 15.80
N PHE A 103 13.22 -1.47 16.48
CA PHE A 103 14.66 -1.69 16.54
C PHE A 103 15.39 -0.37 16.84
N GLU A 104 16.39 -0.03 16.04
CA GLU A 104 17.20 1.19 16.18
C GLU A 104 16.62 2.40 15.39
N ARG A 105 15.35 2.33 14.95
CA ARG A 105 14.75 3.45 14.20
C ARG A 105 14.49 4.62 15.15
N GLU A 106 14.78 5.83 14.67
CA GLU A 106 14.31 7.05 15.33
C GLU A 106 12.79 7.08 15.39
N HIS A 107 12.22 7.47 16.52
CA HIS A 107 10.78 7.52 16.72
C HIS A 107 10.40 8.55 17.81
N SER A 108 9.16 9.04 17.71
CA SER A 108 8.55 9.94 18.69
C SER A 108 7.69 9.25 19.75
N LEU A 109 7.69 7.91 19.80
CA LEU A 109 6.86 7.15 20.73
C LEU A 109 7.37 7.29 22.17
N GLU A 110 6.43 7.33 23.08
CA GLU A 110 6.68 7.35 24.53
C GLU A 110 6.68 5.95 25.13
N LYS A 111 7.30 5.82 26.28
CA LYS A 111 7.36 4.56 27.01
C LYS A 111 6.01 4.29 27.70
N TYR A 112 5.35 3.19 27.35
CA TYR A 112 4.15 2.71 28.04
C TYR A 112 4.50 1.83 29.24
N ASN A 113 5.41 0.88 29.04
CA ASN A 113 5.96 -0.01 30.09
C ASN A 113 7.39 -0.44 29.72
N ALA A 114 7.92 -1.47 30.37
CA ALA A 114 9.30 -1.95 30.14
C ALA A 114 9.55 -2.44 28.71
N ASN A 115 8.51 -2.91 28.01
CA ASN A 115 8.61 -3.55 26.70
C ASN A 115 7.84 -2.85 25.60
N ASP A 116 6.87 -2.01 25.94
CA ASP A 116 5.96 -1.41 24.98
C ASP A 116 6.11 0.11 24.95
N LEU A 117 5.91 0.63 23.73
CA LEU A 117 5.91 2.06 23.41
C LEU A 117 4.55 2.45 22.87
N PHE A 118 4.16 3.70 23.02
CA PHE A 118 2.88 4.20 22.52
C PHE A 118 3.02 5.63 21.99
N LEU A 119 2.06 6.02 21.16
CA LEU A 119 1.93 7.40 20.72
C LEU A 119 0.71 8.02 21.40
N PRO A 120 0.86 9.03 22.27
CA PRO A 120 -0.27 9.72 22.88
C PRO A 120 -1.22 10.28 21.82
N TYR A 121 -2.50 10.16 22.08
CA TYR A 121 -3.59 10.63 21.19
C TYR A 121 -3.66 9.95 19.82
N ALA A 122 -2.83 8.95 19.52
CA ALA A 122 -2.98 8.17 18.32
C ALA A 122 -4.03 7.06 18.50
N THR A 123 -4.75 6.75 17.44
CA THR A 123 -5.70 5.64 17.39
C THR A 123 -5.10 4.41 16.70
N SER A 124 -4.08 4.61 15.85
CA SER A 124 -3.39 3.53 15.15
C SER A 124 -1.98 3.93 14.73
N LEU A 125 -0.97 3.18 15.17
CA LEU A 125 0.41 3.36 14.73
C LEU A 125 0.65 2.95 13.27
N ARG A 126 -0.22 2.11 12.69
CA ARG A 126 -0.10 1.72 11.27
C ARG A 126 -0.13 2.93 10.33
N MET A 127 -0.84 3.97 10.70
CA MET A 127 -1.02 5.19 9.90
C MET A 127 -0.04 6.30 10.29
N SER A 128 0.88 6.04 11.21
CA SER A 128 1.92 6.97 11.63
C SER A 128 3.22 6.76 10.83
N ASP A 129 4.21 7.62 11.05
CA ASP A 129 5.56 7.56 10.49
C ASP A 129 6.32 6.26 10.83
N VAL A 130 6.00 5.63 11.94
CA VAL A 130 6.56 4.31 12.32
C VAL A 130 5.79 3.13 11.72
N GLY A 131 4.67 3.39 11.04
CA GLY A 131 3.81 2.40 10.42
C GLY A 131 4.27 1.96 9.03
N TYR A 132 3.31 1.46 8.25
CA TYR A 132 3.55 0.99 6.89
C TYR A 132 3.49 2.16 5.89
N GLN A 133 4.53 2.98 5.86
CA GLN A 133 4.66 4.16 4.99
C GLN A 133 6.03 4.23 4.32
N SER A 134 6.13 5.08 3.29
CA SER A 134 7.38 5.37 2.60
C SER A 134 7.42 6.85 2.21
N ASN A 135 8.30 7.62 2.87
CA ASN A 135 8.51 9.05 2.58
C ASN A 135 8.96 9.30 1.12
N ILE A 136 9.51 8.28 0.45
CA ILE A 136 9.88 8.37 -0.96
C ILE A 136 8.63 8.57 -1.83
N GLN A 137 7.48 8.03 -1.43
CA GLN A 137 6.21 8.16 -2.16
C GLN A 137 5.56 9.54 -2.03
N ASP A 138 5.95 10.36 -1.06
CA ASP A 138 5.41 11.73 -0.85
C ASP A 138 5.66 12.62 -2.08
N SER A 139 6.73 12.31 -2.83
CA SER A 139 7.06 13.01 -4.08
C SER A 139 6.08 12.77 -5.23
N LEU A 140 5.24 11.75 -5.15
CA LEU A 140 4.33 11.37 -6.24
C LEU A 140 3.15 12.32 -6.42
N LYS A 141 2.77 13.10 -5.41
CA LYS A 141 1.64 14.05 -5.45
C LYS A 141 0.39 13.42 -6.08
N ILE A 142 -0.08 12.33 -5.49
CA ILE A 142 -1.24 11.58 -5.98
C ILE A 142 -2.49 12.46 -5.99
N SER A 143 -3.11 12.60 -7.17
CA SER A 143 -4.39 13.28 -7.36
C SER A 143 -5.52 12.25 -7.50
N TYR A 144 -6.65 12.55 -6.87
CA TYR A 144 -7.91 11.80 -7.03
C TYR A 144 -8.99 12.67 -7.70
N ASN A 145 -8.59 13.69 -8.48
CA ASN A 145 -9.53 14.54 -9.19
C ASN A 145 -10.15 13.82 -10.38
N ASN A 146 -9.33 13.13 -11.14
CA ASN A 146 -9.77 12.29 -12.25
C ASN A 146 -8.88 11.04 -12.36
N LEU A 147 -9.34 10.07 -13.13
CA LEU A 147 -8.66 8.78 -13.29
C LEU A 147 -7.33 8.90 -14.03
N ASP A 148 -7.24 9.77 -15.03
CA ASP A 148 -6.03 9.92 -15.85
C ASP A 148 -4.88 10.51 -15.03
N GLU A 149 -5.15 11.52 -14.20
CA GLU A 149 -4.16 12.07 -13.28
C GLU A 149 -3.65 11.00 -12.31
N PHE A 150 -4.57 10.22 -11.75
CA PHE A 150 -4.22 9.13 -10.85
C PHE A 150 -3.33 8.08 -11.53
N ILE A 151 -3.71 7.59 -12.72
CA ILE A 151 -2.95 6.61 -13.49
C ILE A 151 -1.58 7.18 -13.87
N ASN A 152 -1.53 8.42 -14.36
CA ASN A 152 -0.28 9.06 -14.76
C ASN A 152 0.70 9.21 -13.58
N ALA A 153 0.20 9.51 -12.38
CA ALA A 153 1.03 9.55 -11.18
C ALA A 153 1.60 8.18 -10.83
N LEU A 154 0.81 7.09 -10.93
CA LEU A 154 1.29 5.72 -10.72
C LEU A 154 2.36 5.32 -11.76
N VAL A 155 2.11 5.60 -13.04
CA VAL A 155 3.07 5.32 -14.13
C VAL A 155 4.38 6.08 -13.90
N LYS A 156 4.28 7.36 -13.52
CA LYS A 156 5.44 8.16 -13.15
C LYS A 156 6.19 7.54 -11.99
N GLY A 157 5.48 7.08 -10.94
CA GLY A 157 6.08 6.43 -9.78
C GLY A 157 6.86 5.17 -10.14
N ILE A 158 6.34 4.34 -11.04
CA ILE A 158 7.03 3.13 -11.52
C ILE A 158 8.27 3.47 -12.36
N LYS A 159 8.18 4.51 -13.19
CA LYS A 159 9.23 4.90 -14.15
C LYS A 159 10.30 5.84 -13.58
N THR A 160 10.06 6.48 -12.45
CA THR A 160 11.02 7.40 -11.83
C THR A 160 12.00 6.63 -10.96
N PRO A 161 13.26 6.46 -11.38
CA PRO A 161 14.24 5.70 -10.62
C PRO A 161 14.65 6.44 -9.34
N VAL A 162 14.91 5.67 -8.30
CA VAL A 162 15.43 6.17 -7.01
C VAL A 162 16.85 5.67 -6.85
N LYS A 163 17.79 6.57 -6.59
CA LYS A 163 19.22 6.20 -6.46
C LYS A 163 19.44 5.03 -5.50
N LYS A 164 18.89 5.11 -4.29
CA LYS A 164 18.98 4.04 -3.28
C LYS A 164 18.48 2.68 -3.80
N PHE A 165 17.47 2.66 -4.67
CA PHE A 165 16.92 1.42 -5.23
C PHE A 165 17.71 0.94 -6.44
N ASN A 166 18.34 1.86 -7.20
CA ASN A 166 19.30 1.50 -8.23
C ASN A 166 20.54 0.84 -7.64
N ASP A 167 21.00 1.32 -6.50
CA ASP A 167 22.17 0.75 -5.80
C ASP A 167 21.91 -0.70 -5.31
N ILE A 168 20.66 -1.04 -5.01
CA ILE A 168 20.24 -2.43 -4.71
C ILE A 168 20.31 -3.31 -5.98
N GLY A 169 20.00 -2.75 -7.14
CA GLY A 169 19.89 -3.47 -8.41
C GLY A 169 18.61 -4.28 -8.56
N MET A 170 18.29 -4.64 -9.79
CA MET A 170 17.14 -5.54 -10.08
C MET A 170 17.53 -7.01 -9.96
N PHE A 171 18.81 -7.33 -10.12
CA PHE A 171 19.38 -8.67 -10.00
C PHE A 171 20.65 -8.59 -9.15
N ASP A 172 20.99 -9.66 -8.46
CA ASP A 172 22.28 -9.83 -7.79
C ASP A 172 23.36 -10.35 -8.78
N ASP A 173 24.58 -10.53 -8.30
CA ASP A 173 25.72 -11.01 -9.09
C ASP A 173 25.51 -12.42 -9.66
N ALA A 174 24.61 -13.21 -9.07
CA ALA A 174 24.21 -14.54 -9.54
C ALA A 174 23.04 -14.48 -10.54
N GLY A 175 22.55 -13.29 -10.92
CA GLY A 175 21.41 -13.11 -11.82
C GLY A 175 20.05 -13.38 -11.17
N ILE A 176 19.97 -13.46 -9.84
CA ILE A 176 18.72 -13.70 -9.10
C ILE A 176 17.99 -12.39 -8.87
N ALA A 177 16.71 -12.35 -9.24
CA ALA A 177 15.88 -11.15 -9.09
C ALA A 177 15.78 -10.68 -7.63
N GLN A 178 16.04 -9.39 -7.41
CA GLN A 178 16.01 -8.73 -6.11
C GLN A 178 14.77 -7.87 -5.92
N GLN A 179 14.33 -7.21 -6.98
CA GLN A 179 13.15 -6.34 -6.99
C GLN A 179 12.58 -6.23 -8.41
N ILE A 180 11.34 -5.77 -8.54
CA ILE A 180 10.65 -5.70 -9.83
C ILE A 180 11.08 -4.50 -10.67
N SER A 181 11.36 -3.36 -10.04
CA SER A 181 11.86 -2.15 -10.67
C SER A 181 12.69 -1.34 -9.68
N THR A 182 13.40 -0.33 -10.16
CA THR A 182 14.14 0.62 -9.31
C THR A 182 13.38 1.95 -9.14
N GLY A 183 12.12 2.00 -9.59
CA GLY A 183 11.26 3.16 -9.46
C GLY A 183 10.80 3.43 -8.03
N ILE A 184 10.19 4.59 -7.80
CA ILE A 184 9.54 4.94 -6.52
C ILE A 184 8.56 3.83 -6.10
N LEU A 185 7.80 3.30 -7.07
CA LEU A 185 6.94 2.13 -6.91
C LEU A 185 7.50 0.95 -7.70
N GLN A 186 7.53 -0.24 -7.14
CA GLN A 186 7.82 -1.46 -7.91
C GLN A 186 6.67 -1.83 -8.83
N ILE A 187 5.45 -1.65 -8.32
CA ILE A 187 4.17 -1.89 -9.00
C ILE A 187 3.16 -0.86 -8.51
N GLU A 188 2.09 -0.64 -9.26
CA GLU A 188 1.02 0.29 -8.90
C GLU A 188 0.35 -0.01 -7.55
N ASN A 189 0.32 -1.27 -7.14
CA ASN A 189 -0.23 -1.68 -5.83
C ASN A 189 0.65 -1.33 -4.63
N GLU A 190 1.87 -0.90 -4.86
CA GLU A 190 2.78 -0.46 -3.79
C GLU A 190 2.43 0.94 -3.26
N LEU A 191 1.53 1.67 -3.92
CA LEU A 191 1.07 2.95 -3.40
C LEU A 191 0.49 2.78 -1.99
N TYR A 192 1.10 3.44 -1.01
CA TYR A 192 0.62 3.47 0.37
C TYR A 192 -0.33 4.65 0.55
N ASP A 193 -1.61 4.34 0.70
CA ASP A 193 -2.64 5.32 0.99
C ASP A 193 -3.73 4.68 1.85
N ILE A 194 -4.45 5.51 2.59
CA ILE A 194 -5.56 5.11 3.47
C ILE A 194 -6.73 4.54 2.69
N VAL A 195 -6.96 5.04 1.50
CA VAL A 195 -7.97 4.58 0.55
C VAL A 195 -7.46 4.78 -0.86
N ARG A 196 -7.70 3.81 -1.72
CA ARG A 196 -7.26 3.88 -3.11
C ARG A 196 -8.22 3.14 -4.04
N PRO A 197 -8.30 3.55 -5.31
CA PRO A 197 -9.07 2.84 -6.30
C PRO A 197 -8.44 1.48 -6.60
N LYS A 198 -9.29 0.50 -6.80
CA LYS A 198 -8.91 -0.79 -7.36
C LYS A 198 -9.80 -1.10 -8.55
N ARG A 199 -9.26 -1.82 -9.51
CA ARG A 199 -10.04 -2.36 -10.60
C ARG A 199 -10.52 -3.75 -10.24
N SER A 200 -11.79 -4.04 -10.46
CA SER A 200 -12.23 -5.43 -10.51
C SER A 200 -11.84 -6.06 -11.85
N GLY A 201 -11.44 -7.30 -11.79
CA GLY A 201 -11.12 -8.09 -12.96
C GLY A 201 -11.26 -9.57 -12.63
N PRO A 202 -11.14 -10.46 -13.62
CA PRO A 202 -11.12 -11.89 -13.37
C PRO A 202 -10.09 -12.24 -12.29
N SER A 203 -10.35 -13.29 -11.52
CA SER A 203 -9.41 -13.80 -10.53
C SER A 203 -8.03 -13.99 -11.15
N GLY A 204 -6.98 -13.47 -10.53
CA GLY A 204 -5.62 -13.48 -11.07
C GLY A 204 -5.26 -12.34 -12.03
N SER A 205 -6.19 -11.44 -12.35
CA SER A 205 -5.86 -10.23 -13.12
C SER A 205 -4.90 -9.35 -12.34
N ARG A 206 -3.86 -8.88 -13.03
CA ARG A 206 -2.84 -8.01 -12.43
C ARG A 206 -3.34 -6.58 -12.36
N PRO A 207 -2.86 -5.79 -11.37
CA PRO A 207 -3.09 -4.35 -11.30
C PRO A 207 -2.70 -3.58 -12.56
N ALA A 208 -1.66 -4.02 -13.28
CA ALA A 208 -1.27 -3.47 -14.59
C ALA A 208 -2.44 -3.38 -15.59
N SER A 209 -3.50 -4.15 -15.40
CA SER A 209 -4.70 -4.02 -16.20
C SER A 209 -5.44 -2.70 -15.98
N LEU A 210 -5.32 -2.05 -14.81
CA LEU A 210 -5.83 -0.72 -14.55
C LEU A 210 -5.19 0.32 -15.49
N LEU A 211 -3.87 0.26 -15.64
CA LEU A 211 -3.10 1.16 -16.50
C LEU A 211 -3.44 0.99 -17.99
N LYS A 212 -3.82 -0.23 -18.42
CA LYS A 212 -4.13 -0.53 -19.81
C LYS A 212 -5.55 -0.17 -20.22
N THR A 213 -6.50 -0.28 -19.31
CA THR A 213 -7.93 -0.15 -19.66
C THR A 213 -8.55 1.15 -19.15
N GLY A 214 -7.87 1.89 -18.26
CA GLY A 214 -8.32 3.20 -17.81
C GLY A 214 -9.64 3.22 -17.05
N GLY A 215 -10.26 2.08 -16.78
CA GLY A 215 -11.58 2.00 -16.16
C GLY A 215 -11.58 1.41 -14.76
N MET A 216 -12.35 1.98 -13.85
CA MET A 216 -12.71 1.37 -12.58
C MET A 216 -14.09 0.76 -12.69
N SER A 217 -14.23 -0.53 -12.46
CA SER A 217 -15.53 -1.20 -12.51
C SER A 217 -16.07 -1.57 -11.13
N THR A 218 -15.21 -1.83 -10.17
CA THR A 218 -15.55 -2.07 -8.77
C THR A 218 -14.34 -1.75 -7.90
N TRP A 219 -14.60 -1.60 -6.62
CA TRP A 219 -13.62 -1.47 -5.57
C TRP A 219 -13.55 -2.81 -4.82
N ASN A 220 -12.45 -3.49 -4.94
CA ASN A 220 -12.16 -4.66 -4.12
C ASN A 220 -11.15 -4.34 -3.05
#